data_a6777ce968a5ac59235e623a0f0c6587
#
_entry.id   a6777ce968a5ac59235e623a0f0c6587
#
_cell.length_a   1.000
_cell.length_b   1.000
_cell.length_c   1.000
_cell.angle_alpha   90.00
_cell.angle_beta   90.00
_cell.angle_gamma   90.00
#
_symmetry.space_group_name_H-M   'P 1'
#
loop_
_entity.id
_entity.type
_entity.pdbx_description
1 polymer ?
#
loop_
_entity_poly.entity_id
_entity_poly.type
_entity_poly.pdbx_seq_one_letter_code
_entity_poly.pdbx_strand_id
1 'polypeptide(L)' 'MSQAPETLVKRVDELESQLAFQDELIESLNSTVARQDRELLELKHQLGRLSERLKEIGDASPGDTPQDETPPHY' A
#
# COMPACT_ATOMS: atom_id res chain seq x y z
N MET A 1 -41.01 7.49 26.16
CA MET A 1 -41.79 7.10 25.37
C MET A 1 -41.22 6.36 24.30
N SER A 2 -41.65 5.38 23.95
CA SER A 2 -41.03 4.55 22.96
C SER A 2 -41.29 5.10 21.57
N GLN A 3 -40.45 4.71 20.69
CA GLN A 3 -40.61 5.14 19.34
C GLN A 3 -41.68 4.36 18.65
N ALA A 4 -42.32 5.01 17.72
CA ALA A 4 -43.32 4.32 16.92
C ALA A 4 -42.61 3.25 16.08
N PRO A 5 -43.31 2.15 15.80
CA PRO A 5 -42.70 1.12 14.95
C PRO A 5 -42.23 1.64 13.61
N GLU A 6 -42.94 2.59 13.04
CA GLU A 6 -42.51 3.14 11.76
C GLU A 6 -41.18 3.85 11.88
N THR A 7 -40.95 4.53 12.99
CA THR A 7 -39.69 5.20 13.22
C THR A 7 -38.57 4.19 13.32
N LEU A 8 -38.82 3.09 14.01
CA LEU A 8 -37.82 2.05 14.14
C LEU A 8 -37.45 1.43 12.79
N VAL A 9 -38.49 1.15 12.00
CA VAL A 9 -38.28 0.59 10.68
C VAL A 9 -37.43 1.54 9.85
N LYS A 10 -37.74 2.82 9.94
CA LYS A 10 -37.00 3.79 9.18
C LYS A 10 -35.54 3.82 9.60
N ARG A 11 -35.31 3.76 10.89
CA ARG A 11 -33.93 3.78 11.38
C ARG A 11 -33.19 2.54 10.96
N VAL A 12 -33.82 1.40 10.97
CA VAL A 12 -33.20 0.19 10.52
C VAL A 12 -32.89 0.28 9.03
N ASP A 13 -33.79 0.82 8.25
CA ASP A 13 -33.54 0.99 6.83
C ASP A 13 -32.32 1.86 6.59
N GLU A 14 -32.22 2.95 7.34
CA GLU A 14 -31.09 3.84 7.19
C GLU A 14 -29.80 3.14 7.58
N LEU A 15 -29.82 2.39 8.66
CA LEU A 15 -28.65 1.66 9.08
C LEU A 15 -28.21 0.62 8.06
N GLU A 16 -29.20 -0.06 7.49
CA GLU A 16 -28.89 -1.04 6.47
C GLU A 16 -28.25 -0.40 5.26
N SER A 17 -28.75 0.77 4.88
CA SER A 17 -28.15 1.50 3.77
C SER A 17 -26.72 1.89 4.08
N GLN A 18 -26.49 2.34 5.30
CA GLN A 18 -25.14 2.73 5.69
C GLN A 18 -24.20 1.53 5.70
N LEU A 19 -24.70 0.39 6.17
CA LEU A 19 -23.89 -0.81 6.17
C LEU A 19 -23.51 -1.24 4.76
N ALA A 20 -24.47 -1.19 3.86
CA ALA A 20 -24.20 -1.55 2.47
C ALA A 20 -23.15 -0.63 1.88
N PHE A 21 -23.27 0.65 2.16
CA PHE A 21 -22.30 1.60 1.67
C PHE A 21 -20.91 1.33 2.24
N GLN A 22 -20.85 1.05 3.54
CA GLN A 22 -19.59 0.74 4.17
C GLN A 22 -18.97 -0.53 3.63
N ASP A 23 -19.79 -1.53 3.35
CA ASP A 23 -19.28 -2.75 2.75
C ASP A 23 -18.61 -2.47 1.42
N GLU A 24 -19.23 -1.62 0.62
CA GLU A 24 -18.64 -1.26 -0.66
C GLU A 24 -17.31 -0.54 -0.47
N LEU A 25 -17.27 0.35 0.50
CA LEU A 25 -16.04 1.07 0.78
C LEU A 25 -14.94 0.12 1.23
N ILE A 26 -15.29 -0.84 2.06
CA ILE A 26 -14.31 -1.81 2.53
C ILE A 26 -13.78 -2.65 1.37
N GLU A 27 -14.66 -3.08 0.49
CA GLU A 27 -14.22 -3.84 -0.66
C GLU A 27 -13.30 -3.02 -1.54
N SER A 28 -13.67 -1.78 -1.77
CA SER A 28 -12.86 -0.90 -2.58
C SER A 28 -11.50 -0.67 -1.93
N LEU A 29 -11.50 -0.48 -0.63
CA LEU A 29 -10.25 -0.28 0.09
C LEU A 29 -9.39 -1.52 0.05
N ASN A 30 -9.99 -2.69 0.21
CA ASN A 30 -9.26 -3.94 0.13
C ASN A 30 -8.60 -4.11 -1.22
N SER A 31 -9.32 -3.78 -2.29
CA SER A 31 -8.76 -3.86 -3.62
C SER A 31 -7.58 -2.91 -3.78
N THR A 32 -7.72 -1.71 -3.25
CA THR A 32 -6.66 -0.73 -3.32
C THR A 32 -5.43 -1.21 -2.56
N VAL A 33 -5.63 -1.76 -1.37
CA VAL A 33 -4.52 -2.26 -0.58
C VAL A 33 -3.81 -3.39 -1.30
N ALA A 34 -4.56 -4.30 -1.89
CA ALA A 34 -3.95 -5.40 -2.63
C ALA A 34 -3.13 -4.89 -3.80
N ARG A 35 -3.66 -3.91 -4.51
CA ARG A 35 -2.93 -3.33 -5.62
C ARG A 35 -1.65 -2.65 -5.14
N GLN A 36 -1.75 -1.89 -4.07
CA GLN A 36 -0.59 -1.19 -3.55
C GLN A 36 0.45 -2.16 -3.02
N ASP A 37 0.03 -3.27 -2.44
CA ASP A 37 0.97 -4.29 -2.02
C ASP A 37 1.76 -4.83 -3.19
N ARG A 38 1.07 -5.11 -4.29
CA ARG A 38 1.75 -5.59 -5.47
C ARG A 38 2.72 -4.55 -6.03
N GLU A 39 2.29 -3.29 -6.02
CA GLU A 39 3.15 -2.22 -6.50
C GLU A 39 4.39 -2.06 -5.64
N LEU A 40 4.22 -2.21 -4.33
CA LEU A 40 5.36 -2.13 -3.43
C LEU A 40 6.32 -3.27 -3.65
N LEU A 41 5.81 -4.47 -3.85
CA LEU A 41 6.67 -5.61 -4.14
C LEU A 41 7.45 -5.41 -5.43
N GLU A 42 6.77 -4.90 -6.44
CA GLU A 42 7.42 -4.62 -7.72
C GLU A 42 8.52 -3.58 -7.53
N LEU A 43 8.20 -2.54 -6.77
CA LEU A 43 9.15 -1.48 -6.53
C LEU A 43 10.38 -2.00 -5.78
N LYS A 44 10.14 -2.83 -4.76
CA LYS A 44 11.24 -3.43 -4.02
C LYS A 44 12.12 -4.27 -4.94
N HIS A 45 11.49 -5.00 -5.83
CA HIS A 45 12.23 -5.84 -6.75
C HIS A 45 13.11 -4.98 -7.67
N GLN A 46 12.54 -3.89 -8.16
CA GLN A 46 13.30 -3.00 -9.02
C GLN A 46 14.45 -2.34 -8.28
N LEU A 47 14.22 -1.96 -7.05
CA LEU A 47 15.29 -1.37 -6.24
C LEU A 47 16.40 -2.37 -6.00
N GLY A 48 16.05 -3.62 -5.77
CA GLY A 48 17.05 -4.64 -5.59
C GLY A 48 17.91 -4.83 -6.82
N ARG A 49 17.26 -4.84 -7.98
CA ARG A 49 18.00 -4.97 -9.22
C ARG A 49 18.92 -3.78 -9.47
N LEU A 50 18.41 -2.59 -9.16
CA LEU A 50 19.21 -1.40 -9.33
C LEU A 50 20.41 -1.43 -8.39
N SER A 51 20.18 -1.87 -7.17
CA SER A 51 21.25 -1.97 -6.19
C SER A 51 22.33 -2.92 -6.68
N GLU A 52 21.93 -4.04 -7.24
CA GLU A 52 22.89 -5.00 -7.77
C GLU A 52 23.68 -4.42 -8.93
N ARG A 53 23.00 -3.66 -9.77
CA ARG A 53 23.69 -3.05 -10.89
C ARG A 53 24.73 -2.04 -10.43
N LEU A 54 24.36 -1.24 -9.45
CA LEU A 54 25.31 -0.28 -8.91
C LEU A 54 26.50 -0.99 -8.31
N LYS A 55 26.25 -2.12 -7.68
CA LYS A 55 27.34 -2.89 -7.11
C LYS A 55 28.27 -3.39 -8.20
N GLU A 56 27.71 -3.91 -9.27
CA GLU A 56 28.50 -4.38 -10.37
C GLU A 56 29.34 -3.29 -10.98
N ILE A 57 28.76 -2.12 -11.14
CA ILE A 57 29.46 -1.00 -11.68
C ILE A 57 30.62 -0.61 -10.77
N GLY A 58 30.38 -0.59 -9.49
CA GLY A 58 31.44 -0.29 -8.54
C GLY A 58 32.55 -1.30 -8.60
N ASP A 59 32.19 -2.56 -8.69
CA ASP A 59 33.21 -3.61 -8.80
C ASP A 59 33.99 -3.52 -10.09
N ALA A 60 33.27 -3.12 -11.13
CA ALA A 60 33.91 -3.07 -12.44
C ALA A 60 34.83 -1.88 -12.61
N SER A 61 34.73 -0.90 -11.73
CA SER A 61 35.57 0.28 -11.83
C SER A 61 36.78 0.15 -10.95
N PRO A 62 37.83 -0.40 -11.45
CA PRO A 62 38.94 -0.70 -10.57
C PRO A 62 39.58 0.52 -9.96
N GLY A 63 39.72 1.51 -10.62
CA GLY A 63 40.42 2.63 -10.08
C GLY A 63 39.65 3.43 -9.08
N ASP A 64 38.54 3.10 -9.05
CA ASP A 64 37.80 3.90 -8.28
C ASP A 64 37.62 3.59 -6.99
N THR A 65 37.82 3.53 -6.59
CA THR A 65 37.64 3.29 -5.51
C THR A 65 37.24 3.74 -4.65
N PRO A 66 37.15 3.94 -4.34
CA PRO A 66 36.67 4.16 -3.52
C PRO A 66 35.95 4.38 -2.86
N GLN A 67 35.95 4.41 -2.73
CA GLN A 67 35.36 4.64 -2.23
C GLN A 67 34.64 4.54 -1.62
N ASP A 68 34.71 4.33 -1.50
CA ASP A 68 34.07 4.13 -0.96
C ASP A 68 33.49 4.45 -0.38
N GLU A 69 33.48 4.73 -0.21
CA GLU A 69 32.89 5.06 0.26
C GLU A 69 31.86 5.19 0.48
N THR A 70 31.63 4.96 0.70
CA THR A 70 30.63 4.98 0.80
C THR A 70 29.88 5.47 1.16
N PRO A 71 29.26 5.58 1.12
CA PRO A 71 28.39 6.16 1.45
C PRO A 71 27.63 5.90 2.38
N PRO A 72 27.46 6.18 2.82
CA PRO A 72 26.83 6.00 3.71
C PRO A 72 25.61 5.73 3.68
N HIS A 73 25.34 5.65 3.77
CA HIS A 73 24.36 5.40 3.59
C HIS A 73 23.53 5.64 4.30
N TYR A 74 23.09 5.79 4.29
CA TYR A 74 22.23 6.05 4.85
C TYR A 74 21.41 5.27 4.93
#